data_33028384338ba0215156ebe6158b5024
#
_entry.id   33028384338ba0215156ebe6158b5024
#
_cell.length_a   1.000
_cell.length_b   1.000
_cell.length_c   1.000
_cell.angle_alpha   90.00
_cell.angle_beta   90.00
_cell.angle_gamma   90.00
#
_symmetry.space_group_name_H-M   'P 1'
#
loop_
_entity.id
_entity.type
_entity.pdbx_description
1 polymer ?
#
loop_
_entity_poly.entity_id
_entity_poly.type
_entity_poly.pdbx_seq_one_letter_code
_entity_poly.pdbx_strand_id
1 'polypeptide(L)'
;MNKKIISIYEDYKQGRTNRRDFVKKLAMFAGSTAAAMALLPVLEDNSMSASSVTQADPDLMTEIIKYPGETGDVKGFLAWPKAGKKFPAVLIIHENRGLQPHIQDVTRRMAKEGFLALAPDALSPLGGTPENDQAKAVTMIGQLDKDKTIKNLVAAVKYLKTQPLSTGKVGCTGFCWGGGMTNQVAVFSPDLDAAVPYYGMQPTADQVALIKAPIMAHYAGDDARINQGIPAFEDALKKEKKEYQIFIYEGAGHAFNNDSNPERYNEKAAKLAWSRTIAFFKEKLK
;
A
#
# COMPACT_ATOMS: atom_id res chain seq x y z
N MET A 1 2.24 27.96 -3.52
CA MET A 1 1.74 28.01 -4.91
C MET A 1 0.37 28.70 -4.97
N ASN A 2 0.03 29.42 -6.03
CA ASN A 2 -1.23 30.16 -6.12
C ASN A 2 -2.43 29.21 -6.22
N LYS A 3 -3.43 29.35 -5.31
CA LYS A 3 -4.64 28.50 -5.27
C LYS A 3 -5.38 28.40 -6.62
N LYS A 4 -5.32 29.46 -7.45
CA LYS A 4 -5.93 29.45 -8.78
C LYS A 4 -5.21 28.54 -9.77
N ILE A 5 -3.88 28.42 -9.70
CA ILE A 5 -3.10 27.52 -10.56
C ILE A 5 -3.42 26.07 -10.23
N ILE A 6 -3.55 25.74 -8.94
CA ILE A 6 -3.94 24.43 -8.47
C ILE A 6 -5.35 24.05 -8.98
N SER A 7 -6.32 24.97 -8.87
CA SER A 7 -7.69 24.74 -9.37
C SER A 7 -7.74 24.49 -10.88
N ILE A 8 -6.97 25.24 -11.69
CA ILE A 8 -6.89 25.05 -13.15
C ILE A 8 -6.28 23.69 -13.50
N TYR A 9 -5.30 23.23 -12.73
CA TYR A 9 -4.69 21.93 -12.91
C TYR A 9 -5.65 20.79 -12.50
N GLU A 10 -6.39 20.94 -11.41
CA GLU A 10 -7.41 19.99 -10.98
C GLU A 10 -8.54 19.83 -12.02
N ASP A 11 -8.98 20.93 -12.65
CA ASP A 11 -9.96 20.90 -13.74
C ASP A 11 -9.46 20.11 -14.97
N TYR A 12 -8.18 20.24 -15.28
CA TYR A 12 -7.55 19.44 -16.34
C TYR A 12 -7.46 17.96 -15.98
N LYS A 13 -7.01 17.66 -14.76
CA LYS A 13 -6.85 16.29 -14.26
C LYS A 13 -8.18 15.53 -14.20
N GLN A 14 -9.28 16.23 -13.92
CA GLN A 14 -10.63 15.67 -13.86
C GLN A 14 -11.35 15.65 -15.23
N GLY A 15 -10.63 15.97 -16.32
CA GLY A 15 -11.19 15.97 -17.67
C GLY A 15 -12.19 17.09 -17.96
N ARG A 16 -12.37 18.08 -17.05
CA ARG A 16 -13.24 19.25 -17.24
C ARG A 16 -12.67 20.27 -18.20
N THR A 17 -11.39 20.18 -18.52
CA THR A 17 -10.69 21.06 -19.46
C THR A 17 -9.73 20.21 -20.30
N ASN A 18 -9.71 20.44 -21.63
CA ASN A 18 -8.75 19.75 -22.51
C ASN A 18 -7.34 20.36 -22.34
N ARG A 19 -6.30 19.62 -22.78
CA ARG A 19 -4.89 20.02 -22.63
C ARG A 19 -4.57 21.39 -23.23
N ARG A 20 -5.18 21.75 -24.39
CA ARG A 20 -4.93 23.03 -25.06
C ARG A 20 -5.45 24.22 -24.25
N ASP A 21 -6.65 24.10 -23.71
CA ASP A 21 -7.28 25.15 -22.90
C ASP A 21 -6.65 25.26 -21.52
N PHE A 22 -6.23 24.12 -20.94
CA PHE A 22 -5.44 24.06 -19.72
C PHE A 22 -4.12 24.84 -19.87
N VAL A 23 -3.31 24.55 -20.92
CA VAL A 23 -2.05 25.26 -21.18
C VAL A 23 -2.28 26.77 -21.43
N LYS A 24 -3.34 27.14 -22.12
CA LYS A 24 -3.70 28.57 -22.31
C LYS A 24 -4.03 29.27 -20.99
N LYS A 25 -4.85 28.65 -20.14
CA LYS A 25 -5.20 29.19 -18.82
C LYS A 25 -3.95 29.29 -17.92
N LEU A 26 -3.09 28.30 -17.94
CA LEU A 26 -1.85 28.32 -17.19
C LEU A 26 -0.89 29.39 -17.67
N ALA A 27 -0.79 29.62 -19.00
CA ALA A 27 0.05 30.63 -19.60
C ALA A 27 -0.38 32.09 -19.23
N MET A 28 -1.67 32.31 -19.01
CA MET A 28 -2.16 33.62 -18.52
C MET A 28 -1.67 33.92 -17.10
N PHE A 29 -1.41 32.92 -16.28
CA PHE A 29 -0.85 33.08 -14.92
C PHE A 29 0.68 33.06 -14.90
N ALA A 30 1.29 32.31 -15.82
CA ALA A 30 2.75 32.15 -15.90
C ALA A 30 3.43 33.26 -16.77
N GLY A 31 2.65 34.08 -17.44
CA GLY A 31 3.14 35.15 -18.30
C GLY A 31 3.56 34.69 -19.70
N SER A 32 3.73 33.41 -19.96
CA SER A 32 4.00 32.88 -21.30
C SER A 32 3.69 31.37 -21.37
N THR A 33 3.55 30.86 -22.60
CA THR A 33 3.35 29.43 -22.85
C THR A 33 4.58 28.60 -22.44
N ALA A 34 5.79 29.14 -22.63
CA ALA A 34 7.03 28.50 -22.23
C ALA A 34 7.14 28.39 -20.70
N ALA A 35 6.77 29.43 -19.96
CA ALA A 35 6.71 29.39 -18.50
C ALA A 35 5.62 28.46 -18.00
N ALA A 36 4.48 28.38 -18.68
CA ALA A 36 3.42 27.39 -18.35
C ALA A 36 3.91 25.95 -18.53
N MET A 37 4.62 25.68 -19.61
CA MET A 37 5.20 24.34 -19.85
C MET A 37 6.29 23.97 -18.83
N ALA A 38 7.08 24.94 -18.38
CA ALA A 38 8.07 24.73 -17.31
C ALA A 38 7.44 24.51 -15.93
N LEU A 39 6.20 25.00 -15.71
CA LEU A 39 5.44 24.74 -14.47
C LEU A 39 4.73 23.38 -14.48
N LEU A 40 4.54 22.75 -15.64
CA LEU A 40 3.86 21.46 -15.76
C LEU A 40 4.50 20.37 -14.89
N PRO A 41 5.81 20.09 -14.97
CA PRO A 41 6.46 19.11 -14.09
C PRO A 41 6.30 19.43 -12.60
N VAL A 42 6.36 20.72 -12.24
CA VAL A 42 6.17 21.19 -10.86
C VAL A 42 4.73 21.01 -10.39
N LEU A 43 3.75 21.13 -11.27
CA LEU A 43 2.34 20.91 -10.99
C LEU A 43 2.03 19.41 -10.96
N GLU A 44 2.64 18.63 -11.83
CA GLU A 44 2.57 17.18 -11.85
C GLU A 44 3.23 16.60 -10.59
N ASP A 45 4.37 17.10 -10.19
CA ASP A 45 5.07 16.72 -8.95
C ASP A 45 4.28 17.09 -7.68
N ASN A 46 3.62 18.27 -7.66
CA ASN A 46 2.74 18.68 -6.56
C ASN A 46 1.34 18.04 -6.58
N SER A 47 0.91 17.49 -7.72
CA SER A 47 -0.36 16.77 -7.85
C SER A 47 -0.20 15.26 -7.69
N MET A 48 1.02 14.75 -7.82
CA MET A 48 1.40 13.45 -7.32
C MET A 48 1.39 13.53 -5.79
N SER A 49 0.20 13.46 -5.23
CA SER A 49 -0.22 13.46 -3.82
C SER A 49 0.82 14.04 -2.87
N ALA A 50 0.39 14.68 -1.83
CA ALA A 50 1.25 15.01 -0.70
C ALA A 50 1.87 13.71 -0.14
N SER A 51 2.90 13.20 -0.85
CA SER A 51 3.77 12.16 -0.31
C SER A 51 4.29 12.70 1.01
N SER A 52 3.88 12.12 2.11
CA SER A 52 4.29 12.59 3.44
C SER A 52 5.78 12.36 3.67
N VAL A 53 6.41 11.55 2.82
CA VAL A 53 7.85 11.26 2.84
C VAL A 53 8.42 11.39 1.42
N THR A 54 9.34 12.33 1.21
CA THR A 54 9.94 12.58 -0.09
C THR A 54 10.76 11.38 -0.57
N GLN A 55 10.95 11.27 -1.90
CA GLN A 55 11.81 10.23 -2.49
C GLN A 55 13.28 10.36 -2.00
N ALA A 56 13.73 11.58 -1.72
CA ALA A 56 15.09 11.89 -1.25
C ALA A 56 15.11 12.25 0.25
N ASP A 57 14.33 11.53 1.09
CA ASP A 57 14.36 11.75 2.53
C ASP A 57 15.76 11.40 3.09
N PRO A 58 16.47 12.36 3.73
CA PRO A 58 17.86 12.16 4.17
C PRO A 58 18.02 11.11 5.28
N ASP A 59 16.94 10.78 5.99
CA ASP A 59 16.94 9.83 7.10
C ASP A 59 16.64 8.40 6.66
N LEU A 60 16.34 8.19 5.37
CA LEU A 60 15.98 6.89 4.82
C LEU A 60 16.99 6.41 3.78
N MET A 61 17.10 5.11 3.69
CA MET A 61 17.71 4.38 2.58
C MET A 61 16.60 3.69 1.79
N THR A 62 16.69 3.71 0.46
CA THR A 62 15.76 3.02 -0.43
C THR A 62 16.49 2.28 -1.53
N GLU A 63 15.95 1.14 -1.95
CA GLU A 63 16.55 0.30 -2.99
C GLU A 63 15.47 -0.47 -3.76
N ILE A 64 15.67 -0.64 -5.07
CA ILE A 64 14.92 -1.62 -5.85
C ILE A 64 15.68 -2.94 -5.76
N ILE A 65 15.05 -3.92 -5.15
CA ILE A 65 15.64 -5.25 -4.94
C ILE A 65 14.94 -6.31 -5.80
N LYS A 66 15.53 -7.48 -5.84
CA LYS A 66 14.88 -8.70 -6.28
C LYS A 66 15.05 -9.79 -5.23
N TYR A 67 14.05 -10.63 -5.09
CA TYR A 67 14.13 -11.83 -4.27
C TYR A 67 13.57 -13.04 -5.02
N PRO A 68 14.05 -14.26 -4.75
CA PRO A 68 13.56 -15.47 -5.40
C PRO A 68 12.16 -15.79 -4.92
N GLY A 69 11.20 -15.86 -5.85
CA GLY A 69 9.83 -16.30 -5.66
C GLY A 69 9.53 -17.60 -6.39
N GLU A 70 8.28 -18.08 -6.26
CA GLU A 70 7.78 -19.27 -6.97
C GLU A 70 7.83 -19.13 -8.50
N THR A 71 7.66 -17.90 -8.99
CA THR A 71 7.61 -17.60 -10.44
C THR A 71 8.92 -17.05 -11.00
N GLY A 72 10.02 -17.16 -10.27
CA GLY A 72 11.29 -16.52 -10.56
C GLY A 72 11.51 -15.26 -9.73
N ASP A 73 12.38 -14.37 -10.19
CA ASP A 73 12.71 -13.14 -9.46
C ASP A 73 11.51 -12.21 -9.34
N VAL A 74 11.17 -11.84 -8.11
CA VAL A 74 10.16 -10.82 -7.80
C VAL A 74 10.87 -9.51 -7.45
N LYS A 75 10.56 -8.44 -8.17
CA LYS A 75 11.04 -7.09 -7.87
C LYS A 75 10.31 -6.52 -6.67
N GLY A 76 10.96 -5.63 -5.93
CA GLY A 76 10.33 -4.91 -4.83
C GLY A 76 11.04 -3.61 -4.49
N PHE A 77 10.32 -2.70 -3.87
CA PHE A 77 10.84 -1.46 -3.30
C PHE A 77 11.10 -1.68 -1.82
N LEU A 78 12.36 -1.55 -1.41
CA LEU A 78 12.81 -1.69 -0.04
C LEU A 78 13.15 -0.31 0.53
N ALA A 79 12.73 -0.05 1.78
CA ALA A 79 13.07 1.18 2.50
C ALA A 79 13.39 0.86 3.97
N TRP A 80 14.37 1.57 4.54
CA TRP A 80 14.74 1.42 5.96
C TRP A 80 15.35 2.70 6.52
N PRO A 81 15.37 2.90 7.85
CA PRO A 81 16.04 4.03 8.45
C PRO A 81 17.55 3.97 8.20
N LYS A 82 18.15 5.11 7.86
CA LYS A 82 19.62 5.22 7.65
C LYS A 82 20.39 4.96 8.95
N ALA A 83 19.84 5.35 10.08
CA ALA A 83 20.42 5.12 11.40
C ALA A 83 19.84 3.87 12.04
N GLY A 84 20.70 3.02 12.58
CA GLY A 84 20.33 1.76 13.23
C GLY A 84 21.07 0.56 12.64
N LYS A 85 20.95 -0.59 13.29
CA LYS A 85 21.66 -1.81 12.87
C LYS A 85 20.71 -2.90 12.38
N LYS A 86 19.59 -3.07 13.07
CA LYS A 86 18.55 -4.04 12.72
C LYS A 86 17.17 -3.49 13.04
N PHE A 87 16.19 -3.85 12.22
CA PHE A 87 14.83 -3.37 12.29
C PHE A 87 13.86 -4.54 12.23
N PRO A 88 12.74 -4.52 12.95
CA PRO A 88 11.62 -5.40 12.62
C PRO A 88 11.15 -5.10 11.20
N ALA A 89 10.74 -6.12 10.47
CA ALA A 89 10.41 -5.98 9.06
C ALA A 89 8.91 -5.94 8.82
N VAL A 90 8.47 -5.22 7.77
CA VAL A 90 7.07 -5.17 7.34
C VAL A 90 6.98 -5.37 5.84
N LEU A 91 6.24 -6.39 5.43
CA LEU A 91 5.81 -6.62 4.06
C LEU A 91 4.59 -5.73 3.77
N ILE A 92 4.63 -4.95 2.68
CA ILE A 92 3.55 -4.05 2.27
C ILE A 92 3.01 -4.50 0.91
N ILE A 93 1.75 -4.91 0.85
CA ILE A 93 1.14 -5.41 -0.38
C ILE A 93 0.29 -4.30 -1.01
N HIS A 94 0.61 -3.98 -2.26
CA HIS A 94 -0.03 -2.92 -3.02
C HIS A 94 -1.50 -3.21 -3.36
N GLU A 95 -2.23 -2.18 -3.81
CA GLU A 95 -3.59 -2.29 -4.32
C GLU A 95 -3.62 -3.00 -5.70
N ASN A 96 -4.79 -3.08 -6.33
CA ASN A 96 -4.96 -3.72 -7.64
C ASN A 96 -4.35 -2.95 -8.83
N ARG A 97 -3.55 -1.92 -8.57
CA ARG A 97 -2.85 -1.10 -9.58
C ARG A 97 -1.35 -1.33 -9.65
N GLY A 98 -0.85 -2.36 -8.93
CA GLY A 98 0.57 -2.66 -8.87
C GLY A 98 1.35 -1.75 -7.92
N LEU A 99 2.68 -1.81 -8.01
CA LEU A 99 3.61 -1.05 -7.17
C LEU A 99 3.69 0.42 -7.64
N GLN A 100 2.61 1.17 -7.40
CA GLN A 100 2.51 2.59 -7.75
C GLN A 100 3.29 3.49 -6.77
N PRO A 101 3.59 4.75 -7.14
CA PRO A 101 4.30 5.71 -6.29
C PRO A 101 3.70 5.88 -4.90
N HIS A 102 2.36 5.83 -4.76
CA HIS A 102 1.69 5.86 -3.46
C HIS A 102 2.15 4.73 -2.52
N ILE A 103 2.28 3.50 -3.03
CA ILE A 103 2.73 2.36 -2.20
C ILE A 103 4.21 2.48 -1.85
N GLN A 104 5.04 3.02 -2.75
CA GLN A 104 6.43 3.33 -2.43
C GLN A 104 6.51 4.40 -1.33
N ASP A 105 5.59 5.38 -1.32
CA ASP A 105 5.50 6.36 -0.26
C ASP A 105 5.04 5.73 1.08
N VAL A 106 4.01 4.88 1.07
CA VAL A 106 3.60 4.11 2.25
C VAL A 106 4.78 3.29 2.80
N THR A 107 5.62 2.73 1.91
CA THR A 107 6.82 1.97 2.31
C THR A 107 7.85 2.87 3.00
N ARG A 108 8.09 4.08 2.49
CA ARG A 108 8.96 5.08 3.16
C ARG A 108 8.38 5.54 4.51
N ARG A 109 7.06 5.76 4.58
CA ARG A 109 6.37 6.09 5.86
C ARG A 109 6.58 4.99 6.89
N MET A 110 6.45 3.72 6.49
CA MET A 110 6.70 2.58 7.37
C MET A 110 8.17 2.56 7.84
N ALA A 111 9.11 2.86 6.95
CA ALA A 111 10.52 2.97 7.30
C ALA A 111 10.79 4.13 8.28
N LYS A 112 10.13 5.28 8.15
CA LYS A 112 10.19 6.39 9.13
C LYS A 112 9.74 5.98 10.52
N GLU A 113 8.83 5.02 10.60
CA GLU A 113 8.36 4.46 11.89
C GLU A 113 9.35 3.47 12.51
N GLY A 114 10.49 3.21 11.86
CA GLY A 114 11.57 2.37 12.37
C GLY A 114 11.56 0.93 11.88
N PHE A 115 10.91 0.64 10.75
CA PHE A 115 10.83 -0.71 10.17
C PHE A 115 11.72 -0.87 8.92
N LEU A 116 12.18 -2.09 8.66
CA LEU A 116 12.65 -2.52 7.35
C LEU A 116 11.41 -2.86 6.50
N ALA A 117 11.04 -2.00 5.57
CA ALA A 117 9.79 -2.09 4.82
C ALA A 117 10.03 -2.55 3.37
N LEU A 118 9.34 -3.59 2.92
CA LEU A 118 9.41 -4.12 1.55
C LEU A 118 8.04 -4.10 0.91
N ALA A 119 7.92 -3.46 -0.25
CA ALA A 119 6.76 -3.55 -1.12
C ALA A 119 7.12 -4.34 -2.39
N PRO A 120 6.73 -5.63 -2.51
CA PRO A 120 6.90 -6.39 -3.74
C PRO A 120 6.04 -5.85 -4.87
N ASP A 121 6.54 -5.96 -6.09
CA ASP A 121 5.73 -5.83 -7.30
C ASP A 121 5.14 -7.18 -7.67
N ALA A 122 3.90 -7.43 -7.29
CA ALA A 122 3.20 -8.68 -7.58
C ALA A 122 3.04 -8.94 -9.09
N LEU A 123 3.18 -7.90 -9.93
CA LEU A 123 3.15 -8.01 -11.37
C LEU A 123 4.50 -8.43 -11.99
N SER A 124 5.53 -8.67 -11.18
CA SER A 124 6.86 -9.12 -11.67
C SER A 124 6.80 -10.30 -12.64
N PRO A 125 5.94 -11.34 -12.44
CA PRO A 125 5.82 -12.46 -13.39
C PRO A 125 5.31 -12.06 -14.77
N LEU A 126 4.63 -10.92 -14.87
CA LEU A 126 4.07 -10.38 -16.11
C LEU A 126 4.88 -9.19 -16.67
N GLY A 127 6.12 -9.01 -16.19
CA GLY A 127 7.03 -7.94 -16.61
C GLY A 127 7.10 -6.74 -15.66
N GLY A 128 6.29 -6.73 -14.62
CA GLY A 128 6.21 -5.66 -13.61
C GLY A 128 5.04 -4.70 -13.80
N THR A 129 4.90 -3.81 -12.84
CA THR A 129 3.86 -2.77 -12.88
C THR A 129 4.09 -1.83 -14.06
N PRO A 130 3.10 -1.66 -14.97
CA PRO A 130 3.23 -0.76 -16.11
C PRO A 130 3.30 0.70 -15.64
N GLU A 131 4.24 1.45 -16.22
CA GLU A 131 4.36 2.88 -15.98
C GLU A 131 3.17 3.62 -16.59
N ASN A 132 2.55 4.52 -15.82
CA ASN A 132 1.48 5.44 -16.27
C ASN A 132 0.24 4.77 -16.89
N ASP A 133 0.03 3.47 -16.70
CA ASP A 133 -1.13 2.74 -17.20
C ASP A 133 -1.77 1.89 -16.10
N GLN A 134 -2.55 2.56 -15.25
CA GLN A 134 -3.24 1.90 -14.14
C GLN A 134 -4.34 0.94 -14.61
N ALA A 135 -4.97 1.19 -15.76
CA ALA A 135 -6.01 0.30 -16.29
C ALA A 135 -5.41 -1.04 -16.73
N LYS A 136 -4.24 -0.99 -17.40
CA LYS A 136 -3.47 -2.18 -17.75
C LYS A 136 -3.03 -2.94 -16.49
N ALA A 137 -2.56 -2.24 -15.46
CA ALA A 137 -2.19 -2.88 -14.19
C ALA A 137 -3.35 -3.66 -13.57
N VAL A 138 -4.56 -3.07 -13.53
CA VAL A 138 -5.78 -3.75 -13.04
C VAL A 138 -6.08 -5.02 -13.85
N THR A 139 -5.97 -4.95 -15.18
CA THR A 139 -6.16 -6.11 -16.04
C THR A 139 -5.12 -7.20 -15.74
N MET A 140 -3.84 -6.83 -15.59
CA MET A 140 -2.75 -7.75 -15.27
C MET A 140 -2.92 -8.42 -13.90
N ILE A 141 -3.40 -7.68 -12.87
CA ILE A 141 -3.72 -8.27 -11.56
C ILE A 141 -4.77 -9.37 -11.70
N GLY A 142 -5.79 -9.18 -12.57
CA GLY A 142 -6.80 -10.20 -12.85
C GLY A 142 -6.26 -11.44 -13.58
N GLN A 143 -5.10 -11.36 -14.20
CA GLN A 143 -4.43 -12.46 -14.90
C GLN A 143 -3.46 -13.25 -14.03
N LEU A 144 -3.16 -12.77 -12.82
CA LEU A 144 -2.24 -13.46 -11.92
C LEU A 144 -2.81 -14.80 -11.45
N ASP A 145 -1.98 -15.82 -11.49
CA ASP A 145 -2.24 -17.07 -10.78
C ASP A 145 -2.21 -16.80 -9.26
N LYS A 146 -3.36 -17.00 -8.61
CA LYS A 146 -3.54 -16.66 -7.20
C LYS A 146 -2.58 -17.43 -6.29
N ASP A 147 -2.42 -18.73 -6.52
CA ASP A 147 -1.62 -19.59 -5.63
C ASP A 147 -0.13 -19.27 -5.77
N LYS A 148 0.35 -19.05 -7.00
CA LYS A 148 1.73 -18.62 -7.25
C LYS A 148 1.99 -17.23 -6.69
N THR A 149 1.01 -16.31 -6.78
CA THR A 149 1.11 -14.97 -6.19
C THR A 149 1.24 -15.05 -4.67
N ILE A 150 0.41 -15.85 -4.01
CA ILE A 150 0.52 -16.09 -2.56
C ILE A 150 1.91 -16.64 -2.20
N LYS A 151 2.40 -17.64 -2.94
CA LYS A 151 3.74 -18.20 -2.71
C LYS A 151 4.86 -17.18 -2.89
N ASN A 152 4.76 -16.29 -3.90
CA ASN A 152 5.69 -15.16 -4.07
C ASN A 152 5.69 -14.23 -2.85
N LEU A 153 4.51 -13.92 -2.29
CA LEU A 153 4.38 -13.07 -1.11
C LEU A 153 4.87 -13.76 0.17
N VAL A 154 4.62 -15.06 0.31
CA VAL A 154 5.20 -15.87 1.41
C VAL A 154 6.72 -15.94 1.30
N ALA A 155 7.27 -16.02 0.08
CA ALA A 155 8.71 -15.94 -0.14
C ALA A 155 9.29 -14.59 0.29
N ALA A 156 8.54 -13.48 0.14
CA ALA A 156 8.95 -12.17 0.64
C ALA A 156 9.06 -12.15 2.19
N VAL A 157 8.16 -12.82 2.90
CA VAL A 157 8.26 -12.97 4.37
C VAL A 157 9.56 -13.68 4.73
N LYS A 158 9.87 -14.81 4.08
CA LYS A 158 11.13 -15.56 4.30
C LYS A 158 12.35 -14.73 3.96
N TYR A 159 12.31 -14.00 2.84
CA TYR A 159 13.37 -13.08 2.44
C TYR A 159 13.62 -12.02 3.53
N LEU A 160 12.58 -11.36 4.03
CA LEU A 160 12.70 -10.36 5.10
C LEU A 160 13.26 -10.93 6.40
N LYS A 161 12.90 -12.16 6.77
CA LYS A 161 13.44 -12.81 7.98
C LYS A 161 14.96 -13.01 7.92
N THR A 162 15.50 -13.22 6.73
CA THR A 162 16.93 -13.54 6.53
C THR A 162 17.78 -12.33 6.18
N GLN A 163 17.19 -11.14 6.02
CA GLN A 163 17.95 -9.93 5.70
C GLN A 163 18.90 -9.53 6.84
N PRO A 164 20.14 -9.12 6.55
CA PRO A 164 21.10 -8.68 7.56
C PRO A 164 20.58 -7.53 8.44
N LEU A 165 19.75 -6.66 7.86
CA LEU A 165 19.10 -5.53 8.55
C LEU A 165 17.85 -5.92 9.33
N SER A 166 17.37 -7.16 9.24
CA SER A 166 16.18 -7.63 9.93
C SER A 166 16.48 -8.17 11.32
N THR A 167 15.57 -7.93 12.26
CA THR A 167 15.56 -8.64 13.56
C THR A 167 15.08 -10.07 13.43
N GLY A 168 14.53 -10.47 12.27
CA GLY A 168 13.87 -11.75 12.04
C GLY A 168 12.37 -11.74 12.37
N LYS A 169 11.84 -10.64 12.90
CA LYS A 169 10.40 -10.42 13.12
C LYS A 169 9.78 -9.76 11.91
N VAL A 170 8.69 -10.32 11.38
CA VAL A 170 8.07 -9.86 10.14
C VAL A 170 6.56 -9.70 10.28
N GLY A 171 6.08 -8.47 10.09
CA GLY A 171 4.66 -8.17 9.90
C GLY A 171 4.28 -8.08 8.42
N CYS A 172 2.97 -8.14 8.14
CA CYS A 172 2.43 -7.93 6.80
C CYS A 172 1.25 -6.97 6.86
N THR A 173 1.23 -6.00 5.95
CA THR A 173 0.07 -5.12 5.72
C THR A 173 -0.19 -4.99 4.23
N GLY A 174 -1.41 -4.64 3.86
CA GLY A 174 -1.76 -4.42 2.46
C GLY A 174 -3.14 -3.80 2.33
N PHE A 175 -3.42 -3.26 1.15
CA PHE A 175 -4.55 -2.38 0.91
C PHE A 175 -5.43 -2.93 -0.22
N CYS A 176 -6.75 -2.92 -0.07
CA CYS A 176 -7.70 -3.39 -1.07
C CYS A 176 -7.44 -4.86 -1.48
N TRP A 177 -7.06 -5.11 -2.72
CA TRP A 177 -6.58 -6.42 -3.19
C TRP A 177 -5.43 -6.92 -2.32
N GLY A 178 -4.46 -6.05 -2.01
CA GLY A 178 -3.36 -6.36 -1.11
C GLY A 178 -3.79 -6.64 0.33
N GLY A 179 -4.90 -6.06 0.80
CA GLY A 179 -5.50 -6.42 2.09
C GLY A 179 -6.01 -7.87 2.08
N GLY A 180 -6.65 -8.30 0.99
CA GLY A 180 -7.01 -9.70 0.77
C GLY A 180 -5.79 -10.62 0.71
N MET A 181 -4.73 -10.20 0.03
CA MET A 181 -3.46 -10.95 -0.02
C MET A 181 -2.77 -10.99 1.36
N THR A 182 -2.86 -9.94 2.18
CA THR A 182 -2.37 -9.96 3.57
C THR A 182 -3.04 -11.06 4.39
N ASN A 183 -4.35 -11.23 4.24
CA ASN A 183 -5.07 -12.34 4.84
C ASN A 183 -4.55 -13.70 4.34
N GLN A 184 -4.30 -13.84 3.03
CA GLN A 184 -3.76 -15.09 2.48
C GLN A 184 -2.31 -15.35 2.94
N VAL A 185 -1.48 -14.31 3.08
CA VAL A 185 -0.14 -14.46 3.68
C VAL A 185 -0.24 -14.92 5.14
N ALA A 186 -1.19 -14.40 5.93
CA ALA A 186 -1.43 -14.86 7.30
C ALA A 186 -1.86 -16.33 7.36
N VAL A 187 -2.63 -16.81 6.36
CA VAL A 187 -3.05 -18.22 6.24
C VAL A 187 -1.87 -19.13 5.89
N PHE A 188 -1.06 -18.75 4.88
CA PHE A 188 -0.07 -19.65 4.28
C PHE A 188 1.37 -19.43 4.75
N SER A 189 1.63 -18.40 5.56
CA SER A 189 2.96 -18.15 6.13
C SER A 189 2.95 -18.41 7.64
N PRO A 190 3.34 -19.61 8.11
CA PRO A 190 3.43 -19.90 9.53
C PRO A 190 4.50 -19.08 10.26
N ASP A 191 5.39 -18.44 9.49
CA ASP A 191 6.49 -17.62 9.99
C ASP A 191 6.13 -16.14 10.12
N LEU A 192 4.90 -15.74 9.77
CA LEU A 192 4.44 -14.35 9.93
C LEU A 192 4.19 -14.05 11.41
N ASP A 193 4.69 -12.91 11.90
CA ASP A 193 4.56 -12.51 13.30
C ASP A 193 3.35 -11.58 13.56
N ALA A 194 2.82 -10.86 12.54
CA ALA A 194 1.61 -10.02 12.66
C ALA A 194 1.00 -9.71 11.28
N ALA A 195 -0.32 -9.55 11.18
CA ALA A 195 -1.03 -9.21 9.95
C ALA A 195 -1.99 -8.04 10.14
N VAL A 196 -1.92 -7.04 9.23
CA VAL A 196 -2.79 -5.86 9.25
C VAL A 196 -3.42 -5.62 7.88
N PRO A 197 -4.53 -6.32 7.53
CA PRO A 197 -5.25 -6.09 6.29
C PRO A 197 -6.11 -4.82 6.35
N TYR A 198 -6.06 -3.99 5.29
CA TYR A 198 -6.93 -2.84 5.09
C TYR A 198 -7.95 -3.14 4.01
N TYR A 199 -9.24 -3.01 4.33
CA TYR A 199 -10.40 -3.17 3.43
C TYR A 199 -10.23 -4.29 2.38
N GLY A 200 -9.69 -5.42 2.83
CA GLY A 200 -9.44 -6.60 2.02
C GLY A 200 -10.46 -7.70 2.22
N MET A 201 -10.62 -8.57 1.22
CA MET A 201 -11.44 -9.77 1.32
C MET A 201 -10.93 -10.69 2.43
N GLN A 202 -11.85 -11.25 3.19
CA GLN A 202 -11.57 -12.18 4.27
C GLN A 202 -11.19 -13.57 3.71
N PRO A 203 -10.40 -14.37 4.45
CA PRO A 203 -10.22 -15.78 4.16
C PRO A 203 -11.50 -16.58 4.47
N THR A 204 -11.61 -17.79 3.95
CA THR A 204 -12.70 -18.71 4.31
C THR A 204 -12.56 -19.18 5.76
N ALA A 205 -13.66 -19.62 6.37
CA ALA A 205 -13.65 -20.12 7.76
C ALA A 205 -12.62 -21.24 7.99
N ASP A 206 -12.50 -22.17 7.04
CA ASP A 206 -11.52 -23.27 7.12
C ASP A 206 -10.07 -22.76 7.06
N GLN A 207 -9.82 -21.70 6.30
CA GLN A 207 -8.49 -21.09 6.23
C GLN A 207 -8.10 -20.38 7.53
N VAL A 208 -9.07 -19.85 8.29
CA VAL A 208 -8.79 -19.17 9.57
C VAL A 208 -8.10 -20.08 10.57
N ALA A 209 -8.41 -21.37 10.57
CA ALA A 209 -7.74 -22.36 11.44
C ALA A 209 -6.22 -22.39 11.27
N LEU A 210 -5.72 -22.13 10.05
CA LEU A 210 -4.29 -22.14 9.69
C LEU A 210 -3.54 -20.88 10.17
N ILE A 211 -4.23 -19.78 10.46
CA ILE A 211 -3.61 -18.52 10.86
C ILE A 211 -2.93 -18.67 12.22
N LYS A 212 -1.66 -18.27 12.30
CA LYS A 212 -0.89 -18.23 13.55
C LYS A 212 -0.63 -16.81 14.04
N ALA A 213 -0.45 -15.88 13.11
CA ALA A 213 -0.18 -14.48 13.42
C ALA A 213 -1.40 -13.77 14.03
N PRO A 214 -1.25 -12.92 15.04
CA PRO A 214 -2.29 -12.00 15.46
C PRO A 214 -2.70 -11.08 14.31
N ILE A 215 -4.01 -10.72 14.26
CA ILE A 215 -4.60 -9.93 13.19
C ILE A 215 -5.16 -8.62 13.74
N MET A 216 -4.89 -7.51 13.06
CA MET A 216 -5.60 -6.24 13.23
C MET A 216 -6.21 -5.81 11.90
N ALA A 217 -7.52 -5.99 11.71
CA ALA A 217 -8.19 -5.67 10.45
C ALA A 217 -8.85 -4.29 10.48
N HIS A 218 -8.67 -3.52 9.40
CA HIS A 218 -9.25 -2.19 9.20
C HIS A 218 -10.25 -2.23 8.05
N TYR A 219 -11.52 -1.92 8.32
CA TYR A 219 -12.61 -1.90 7.33
C TYR A 219 -13.25 -0.53 7.21
N ALA A 220 -13.68 -0.17 6.01
CA ALA A 220 -14.46 1.02 5.75
C ALA A 220 -15.93 0.80 6.12
N GLY A 221 -16.60 1.76 6.77
CA GLY A 221 -18.03 1.65 7.11
C GLY A 221 -18.90 1.53 5.85
N ASP A 222 -18.55 2.29 4.82
CA ASP A 222 -19.31 2.36 3.56
C ASP A 222 -18.75 1.42 2.47
N ASP A 223 -18.47 0.15 2.82
CA ASP A 223 -17.99 -0.88 1.88
C ASP A 223 -18.76 -2.19 2.03
N ALA A 224 -20.04 -2.17 1.64
CA ALA A 224 -20.94 -3.31 1.78
C ALA A 224 -20.37 -4.60 1.16
N ARG A 225 -19.64 -4.49 0.03
CA ARG A 225 -19.06 -5.63 -0.69
C ARG A 225 -18.00 -6.37 0.16
N ILE A 226 -17.20 -5.65 0.92
CA ILE A 226 -16.19 -6.25 1.82
C ILE A 226 -16.83 -6.62 3.15
N ASN A 227 -17.68 -5.74 3.70
CA ASN A 227 -18.18 -5.86 5.06
C ASN A 227 -19.14 -7.05 5.25
N GLN A 228 -19.80 -7.52 4.18
CA GLN A 228 -20.66 -8.73 4.26
C GLN A 228 -19.92 -9.97 4.76
N GLY A 229 -18.61 -10.05 4.59
CA GLY A 229 -17.80 -11.19 5.06
C GLY A 229 -17.28 -11.05 6.48
N ILE A 230 -17.37 -9.87 7.11
CA ILE A 230 -16.81 -9.61 8.45
C ILE A 230 -17.41 -10.51 9.52
N PRO A 231 -18.76 -10.69 9.60
CA PRO A 231 -19.36 -11.54 10.65
C PRO A 231 -18.84 -12.97 10.61
N ALA A 232 -18.83 -13.61 9.44
CA ALA A 232 -18.33 -14.97 9.29
C ALA A 232 -16.83 -15.10 9.61
N PHE A 233 -16.05 -14.09 9.25
CA PHE A 233 -14.63 -14.05 9.58
C PHE A 233 -14.40 -13.90 11.08
N GLU A 234 -15.10 -13.00 11.73
CA GLU A 234 -15.02 -12.79 13.18
C GLU A 234 -15.45 -14.03 13.95
N ASP A 235 -16.53 -14.70 13.54
CA ASP A 235 -16.99 -15.94 14.14
C ASP A 235 -15.95 -17.07 14.01
N ALA A 236 -15.30 -17.19 12.85
CA ALA A 236 -14.23 -18.14 12.64
C ALA A 236 -13.01 -17.83 13.51
N LEU A 237 -12.59 -16.56 13.63
CA LEU A 237 -11.50 -16.13 14.51
C LEU A 237 -11.79 -16.48 15.98
N LYS A 238 -13.02 -16.22 16.46
CA LYS A 238 -13.48 -16.58 17.81
C LYS A 238 -13.45 -18.10 18.04
N LYS A 239 -14.03 -18.86 17.11
CA LYS A 239 -14.07 -20.33 17.16
C LYS A 239 -12.68 -20.93 17.27
N GLU A 240 -11.75 -20.42 16.45
CA GLU A 240 -10.36 -20.89 16.39
C GLU A 240 -9.46 -20.24 17.46
N LYS A 241 -10.04 -19.43 18.37
CA LYS A 241 -9.34 -18.73 19.48
C LYS A 241 -8.12 -17.92 18.99
N LYS A 242 -8.27 -17.26 17.81
CA LYS A 242 -7.20 -16.43 17.26
C LYS A 242 -7.13 -15.07 17.98
N GLU A 243 -5.94 -14.53 18.09
CA GLU A 243 -5.77 -13.15 18.56
C GLU A 243 -6.11 -12.20 17.43
N TYR A 244 -7.12 -11.31 17.64
CA TYR A 244 -7.54 -10.38 16.61
C TYR A 244 -8.15 -9.10 17.17
N GLN A 245 -8.13 -8.06 16.32
CA GLN A 245 -8.85 -6.80 16.49
C GLN A 245 -9.48 -6.43 15.14
N ILE A 246 -10.74 -6.00 15.15
CA ILE A 246 -11.44 -5.52 13.96
C ILE A 246 -11.90 -4.10 14.22
N PHE A 247 -11.56 -3.17 13.32
CA PHE A 247 -11.98 -1.78 13.36
C PHE A 247 -12.76 -1.43 12.09
N ILE A 248 -13.95 -0.86 12.28
CA ILE A 248 -14.79 -0.34 11.20
C ILE A 248 -14.84 1.18 11.35
N TYR A 249 -14.56 1.90 10.26
CA TYR A 249 -14.48 3.36 10.24
C TYR A 249 -15.73 3.92 9.58
N GLU A 250 -16.69 4.38 10.39
CA GLU A 250 -17.94 4.97 9.94
C GLU A 250 -17.70 6.18 9.03
N GLY A 251 -18.48 6.29 7.94
CA GLY A 251 -18.37 7.37 6.95
C GLY A 251 -17.09 7.32 6.10
N ALA A 252 -16.30 6.24 6.20
CA ALA A 252 -15.17 6.00 5.32
C ALA A 252 -15.55 4.98 4.25
N GLY A 253 -15.25 5.30 2.98
CA GLY A 253 -15.45 4.40 1.84
C GLY A 253 -14.24 3.49 1.58
N HIS A 254 -14.40 2.55 0.64
CA HIS A 254 -13.30 1.68 0.20
C HIS A 254 -12.09 2.50 -0.25
N ALA A 255 -10.89 2.10 0.15
CA ALA A 255 -9.62 2.79 -0.11
C ALA A 255 -9.45 4.12 0.67
N PHE A 256 -10.09 4.27 1.83
CA PHE A 256 -10.02 5.47 2.66
C PHE A 256 -8.59 5.88 3.07
N ASN A 257 -7.63 4.96 3.04
CA ASN A 257 -6.24 5.23 3.42
C ASN A 257 -5.40 5.82 2.27
N ASN A 258 -5.91 5.81 1.05
CA ASN A 258 -5.15 6.22 -0.13
C ASN A 258 -5.25 7.73 -0.36
N ASP A 259 -4.28 8.50 0.16
CA ASP A 259 -4.20 9.95 0.04
C ASP A 259 -3.81 10.45 -1.37
N SER A 260 -3.42 9.54 -2.28
CA SER A 260 -3.28 9.86 -3.70
C SER A 260 -4.61 9.93 -4.46
N ASN A 261 -5.71 9.54 -3.79
CA ASN A 261 -7.06 9.62 -4.34
C ASN A 261 -7.97 10.47 -3.43
N PRO A 262 -8.03 11.79 -3.62
CA PRO A 262 -8.79 12.70 -2.76
C PRO A 262 -10.29 12.39 -2.65
N GLU A 263 -10.89 11.73 -3.67
CA GLU A 263 -12.31 11.38 -3.66
C GLU A 263 -12.63 10.24 -2.68
N ARG A 264 -11.64 9.42 -2.34
CA ARG A 264 -11.80 8.25 -1.46
C ARG A 264 -11.09 8.42 -0.11
N TYR A 265 -10.13 9.34 -0.06
CA TYR A 265 -9.35 9.56 1.15
C TYR A 265 -10.20 10.09 2.29
N ASN A 266 -10.17 9.41 3.42
CA ASN A 266 -10.75 9.91 4.66
C ASN A 266 -9.61 10.11 5.68
N GLU A 267 -9.16 11.35 5.83
CA GLU A 267 -8.00 11.71 6.63
C GLU A 267 -8.10 11.22 8.08
N LYS A 268 -9.29 11.38 8.70
CA LYS A 268 -9.52 10.98 10.10
C LYS A 268 -9.39 9.46 10.27
N ALA A 269 -10.05 8.70 9.38
CA ALA A 269 -9.98 7.25 9.39
C ALA A 269 -8.56 6.74 9.09
N ALA A 270 -7.90 7.32 8.06
CA ALA A 270 -6.55 6.95 7.65
C ALA A 270 -5.52 7.18 8.76
N LYS A 271 -5.51 8.36 9.40
CA LYS A 271 -4.60 8.67 10.51
C LYS A 271 -4.81 7.75 11.69
N LEU A 272 -6.06 7.46 12.05
CA LEU A 272 -6.37 6.58 13.17
C LEU A 272 -5.98 5.12 12.87
N ALA A 273 -6.28 4.62 11.66
CA ALA A 273 -5.89 3.28 11.23
C ALA A 273 -4.36 3.13 11.19
N TRP A 274 -3.65 4.12 10.65
CA TRP A 274 -2.18 4.13 10.62
C TRP A 274 -1.58 4.09 12.03
N SER A 275 -2.03 4.96 12.93
CA SER A 275 -1.56 4.98 14.32
C SER A 275 -1.75 3.63 15.02
N ARG A 276 -2.91 2.98 14.84
CA ARG A 276 -3.19 1.64 15.37
C ARG A 276 -2.26 0.59 14.78
N THR A 277 -2.06 0.61 13.46
CA THR A 277 -1.15 -0.30 12.75
C THR A 277 0.28 -0.21 13.28
N ILE A 278 0.80 1.01 13.43
CA ILE A 278 2.15 1.24 13.93
C ILE A 278 2.29 0.77 15.38
N ALA A 279 1.32 1.10 16.23
CA ALA A 279 1.33 0.64 17.62
C ALA A 279 1.31 -0.90 17.72
N PHE A 280 0.47 -1.55 16.91
CA PHE A 280 0.36 -3.00 16.85
C PHE A 280 1.67 -3.67 16.36
N PHE A 281 2.26 -3.17 15.28
CA PHE A 281 3.53 -3.71 14.81
C PHE A 281 4.66 -3.48 15.83
N LYS A 282 4.74 -2.31 16.46
CA LYS A 282 5.71 -2.03 17.53
C LYS A 282 5.52 -2.95 18.75
N GLU A 283 4.32 -3.44 19.00
CA GLU A 283 4.03 -4.41 20.06
C GLU A 283 4.41 -5.85 19.65
N LYS A 284 3.99 -6.29 18.46
CA LYS A 284 4.08 -7.69 18.03
C LYS A 284 5.42 -8.07 17.41
N LEU A 285 6.21 -7.12 16.95
CA LEU A 285 7.48 -7.35 16.26
C LEU A 285 8.72 -7.03 17.13
N LYS A 286 8.56 -7.09 18.45
CA LYS A 286 9.68 -6.92 19.40
C LYS A 286 10.66 -8.08 19.35
#